data_a78ef18607fb2e48f5035ed1f736f09f
#
_entry.id   a78ef18607fb2e48f5035ed1f736f09f
#
_cell.length_a   1.000
_cell.length_b   1.000
_cell.length_c   1.000
_cell.angle_alpha   90.00
_cell.angle_beta   90.00
_cell.angle_gamma   90.00
#
_symmetry.space_group_name_H-M   'P 1'
#
loop_
_entity.id
_entity.type
_entity.pdbx_description
1 polymer ?
#
loop_
_entity_poly.entity_id
_entity_poly.type
_entity_poly.pdbx_seq_one_letter_code
_entity_poly.pdbx_strand_id
1 'polypeptide(L)'
;MKWLYLSFLFLSFFPYSSANNPDKADVYVSALKNITDIMVNDVTSPVAASRYYAYTTMTSYEVVVALSPDQFHTIGKISRSTNSFPKGLAKEKEVINGTILGMWKTAAALLPSGGTLSPKIDSLSKSLPKPILLVIDQIVGKVVSMAMKDGFLQLNNLKRYTPKRGSGFWQPTGPAFMPPVEPHWNTISTLVLDSANQFIPPPPVPFNVDKNAPFYLLLKEVYDIVRSKDKEKEAIANFWDCNPYHISQIGHVEFGTKKISPGGHWIGITGIACKKEKRSIEETALIHSLVAMTLHDAFIACWDEKYRSHRVRPETTIREFIDKSWKPILQTPPFPEYLSGHSVASSAASIILIKIFGDSFSFDDDVEVEFGLPVRSFSSFSEAAMEASMSRLYGGIHFRDAIEQGIWQGKQVGQFVTHRLKSHLRLLEKQKRR
;
A
#
# COMPACT_ATOMS: atom_id res chain seq x y z
N MET A 1 -40.70 65.09 25.62
CA MET A 1 -40.92 63.91 24.75
C MET A 1 -39.77 62.99 24.91
N LYS A 2 -39.94 61.90 25.68
CA LYS A 2 -38.91 60.86 25.97
C LYS A 2 -39.18 59.69 25.01
N TRP A 3 -38.20 59.32 24.21
CA TRP A 3 -38.26 58.13 23.38
C TRP A 3 -37.60 56.98 24.15
N LEU A 4 -38.38 55.93 24.46
CA LEU A 4 -37.90 54.63 24.97
C LEU A 4 -37.43 53.80 23.78
N TYR A 5 -36.16 53.37 23.78
CA TYR A 5 -35.65 52.33 22.91
C TYR A 5 -35.87 50.95 23.61
N LEU A 6 -36.75 50.15 23.05
CA LEU A 6 -36.89 48.73 23.39
C LEU A 6 -35.84 47.93 22.59
N SER A 7 -34.84 47.41 23.29
CA SER A 7 -33.89 46.47 22.70
C SER A 7 -34.46 45.05 22.76
N PHE A 8 -34.81 44.49 21.60
CA PHE A 8 -35.13 43.09 21.44
C PHE A 8 -33.84 42.27 21.42
N LEU A 9 -33.59 41.49 22.47
CA LEU A 9 -32.57 40.42 22.48
C LEU A 9 -33.11 39.23 21.67
N PHE A 10 -32.57 39.04 20.46
CA PHE A 10 -32.73 37.81 19.73
C PHE A 10 -31.78 36.76 20.34
N LEU A 11 -32.32 35.86 21.16
CA LEU A 11 -31.67 34.63 21.54
C LEU A 11 -31.71 33.69 20.32
N SER A 12 -30.61 33.67 19.57
CA SER A 12 -30.36 32.65 18.52
C SER A 12 -30.08 31.32 19.21
N PHE A 13 -31.06 30.45 19.21
CA PHE A 13 -30.88 29.03 19.50
C PHE A 13 -30.01 28.43 18.36
N PHE A 14 -28.72 28.31 18.59
CA PHE A 14 -27.91 27.40 17.79
C PHE A 14 -28.30 25.97 18.21
N PRO A 15 -28.73 25.10 17.26
CA PRO A 15 -28.92 23.71 17.59
C PRO A 15 -27.56 23.14 18.01
N TYR A 16 -27.50 22.61 19.21
CA TYR A 16 -26.38 21.82 19.72
C TYR A 16 -26.17 20.67 18.73
N SER A 17 -25.15 20.79 17.90
CA SER A 17 -24.71 19.71 17.01
C SER A 17 -24.43 18.52 17.92
N SER A 18 -25.25 17.47 17.83
CA SER A 18 -24.94 16.18 18.43
C SER A 18 -23.55 15.81 18.03
N ALA A 19 -22.65 15.62 18.99
CA ALA A 19 -21.32 15.09 18.73
C ALA A 19 -21.53 13.74 18.03
N ASN A 20 -21.37 13.71 16.71
CA ASN A 20 -21.41 12.48 15.93
C ASN A 20 -20.33 11.58 16.51
N ASN A 21 -20.72 10.42 17.06
CA ASN A 21 -19.77 9.35 17.33
C ASN A 21 -19.03 9.09 16.02
N PRO A 22 -17.69 9.18 16.01
CA PRO A 22 -16.92 8.96 14.78
C PRO A 22 -17.28 7.58 14.22
N ASP A 23 -17.43 7.49 12.89
CA ASP A 23 -17.68 6.24 12.21
C ASP A 23 -16.59 5.23 12.62
N LYS A 24 -16.96 3.98 12.89
CA LYS A 24 -16.03 2.94 13.36
C LYS A 24 -14.91 2.68 12.37
N ALA A 25 -15.20 2.79 11.06
CA ALA A 25 -14.19 2.74 10.02
C ALA A 25 -13.20 3.91 10.13
N ASP A 26 -13.67 5.13 10.43
CA ASP A 26 -12.80 6.29 10.63
C ASP A 26 -11.83 6.10 11.79
N VAL A 27 -12.29 5.52 12.89
CA VAL A 27 -11.45 5.23 14.07
C VAL A 27 -10.30 4.28 13.68
N TYR A 28 -10.61 3.21 12.94
CA TYR A 28 -9.61 2.26 12.46
C TYR A 28 -8.63 2.89 11.48
N VAL A 29 -9.16 3.59 10.47
CA VAL A 29 -8.35 4.23 9.41
C VAL A 29 -7.41 5.28 10.01
N SER A 30 -7.91 6.09 10.95
CA SER A 30 -7.08 7.07 11.67
C SER A 30 -5.98 6.41 12.51
N ALA A 31 -6.26 5.26 13.12
CA ALA A 31 -5.26 4.50 13.86
C ALA A 31 -4.19 3.89 12.93
N LEU A 32 -4.59 3.37 11.77
CA LEU A 32 -3.68 2.84 10.73
C LEU A 32 -2.85 3.96 10.10
N LYS A 33 -3.41 5.17 9.95
CA LYS A 33 -2.68 6.36 9.45
C LYS A 33 -1.44 6.67 10.29
N ASN A 34 -1.47 6.49 11.61
CA ASN A 34 -0.28 6.68 12.44
C ASN A 34 0.89 5.75 12.01
N ILE A 35 0.58 4.54 11.55
CA ILE A 35 1.59 3.60 11.05
C ILE A 35 2.12 4.07 9.69
N THR A 36 1.21 4.54 8.81
CA THR A 36 1.58 5.15 7.54
C THR A 36 2.54 6.32 7.74
N ASP A 37 2.22 7.23 8.68
CA ASP A 37 3.03 8.41 8.98
C ASP A 37 4.45 8.03 9.45
N ILE A 38 4.56 7.01 10.29
CA ILE A 38 5.86 6.49 10.72
C ILE A 38 6.65 5.98 9.51
N MET A 39 6.04 5.18 8.64
CA MET A 39 6.71 4.64 7.46
C MET A 39 7.11 5.72 6.45
N VAL A 40 6.29 6.77 6.28
CA VAL A 40 6.62 7.95 5.47
C VAL A 40 7.81 8.70 6.09
N ASN A 41 7.80 8.88 7.41
CA ASN A 41 8.91 9.53 8.13
C ASN A 41 10.21 8.74 8.09
N ASP A 42 10.14 7.41 8.14
CA ASP A 42 11.27 6.48 8.06
C ASP A 42 11.78 6.28 6.62
N VAL A 43 11.14 6.89 5.61
CA VAL A 43 11.44 6.68 4.19
C VAL A 43 11.44 5.18 3.84
N THR A 44 10.45 4.46 4.34
CA THR A 44 10.35 3.00 4.21
C THR A 44 10.20 2.59 2.75
N SER A 45 10.97 1.59 2.31
CA SER A 45 10.87 1.05 0.95
C SER A 45 9.46 0.54 0.64
N PRO A 46 8.98 0.63 -0.63
CA PRO A 46 7.63 0.19 -0.98
C PRO A 46 7.34 -1.26 -0.59
N VAL A 47 8.32 -2.12 -0.73
CA VAL A 47 8.18 -3.54 -0.39
C VAL A 47 8.17 -3.77 1.12
N ALA A 48 9.04 -3.08 1.88
CA ALA A 48 9.03 -3.15 3.33
C ALA A 48 7.74 -2.56 3.92
N ALA A 49 7.24 -1.46 3.35
CA ALA A 49 5.95 -0.88 3.76
C ALA A 49 4.81 -1.90 3.61
N SER A 50 4.75 -2.64 2.48
CA SER A 50 3.72 -3.67 2.28
C SER A 50 3.80 -4.79 3.33
N ARG A 51 5.01 -5.19 3.74
CA ARG A 51 5.24 -6.16 4.80
C ARG A 51 4.74 -5.65 6.14
N TYR A 52 5.03 -4.40 6.50
CA TYR A 52 4.58 -3.82 7.76
C TYR A 52 3.06 -3.68 7.81
N TYR A 53 2.42 -3.22 6.72
CA TYR A 53 0.96 -3.21 6.63
C TYR A 53 0.36 -4.61 6.81
N ALA A 54 0.93 -5.63 6.16
CA ALA A 54 0.41 -6.99 6.24
C ALA A 54 0.41 -7.53 7.68
N TYR A 55 1.52 -7.44 8.40
CA TYR A 55 1.60 -7.95 9.76
C TYR A 55 0.78 -7.12 10.76
N THR A 56 0.76 -5.80 10.63
CA THR A 56 0.01 -4.94 11.56
C THR A 56 -1.50 -5.09 11.40
N THR A 57 -1.99 -5.11 10.17
CA THR A 57 -3.43 -5.30 9.90
C THR A 57 -3.87 -6.74 10.20
N MET A 58 -3.03 -7.74 9.92
CA MET A 58 -3.30 -9.13 10.29
C MET A 58 -3.43 -9.29 11.80
N THR A 59 -2.55 -8.64 12.60
CA THR A 59 -2.69 -8.64 14.06
C THR A 59 -4.01 -8.03 14.48
N SER A 60 -4.39 -6.89 13.91
CA SER A 60 -5.66 -6.23 14.26
C SER A 60 -6.86 -7.15 14.00
N TYR A 61 -6.86 -7.86 12.88
CA TYR A 61 -7.92 -8.80 12.55
C TYR A 61 -7.93 -10.04 13.47
N GLU A 62 -6.76 -10.59 13.82
CA GLU A 62 -6.70 -11.73 14.76
C GLU A 62 -7.20 -11.34 16.16
N VAL A 63 -7.01 -10.09 16.59
CA VAL A 63 -7.64 -9.58 17.82
C VAL A 63 -9.17 -9.54 17.68
N VAL A 64 -9.69 -9.10 16.53
CA VAL A 64 -11.14 -9.20 16.25
C VAL A 64 -11.63 -10.63 16.38
N VAL A 65 -10.93 -11.59 15.77
CA VAL A 65 -11.29 -13.01 15.83
C VAL A 65 -11.32 -13.52 17.28
N ALA A 66 -10.36 -13.10 18.10
CA ALA A 66 -10.28 -13.52 19.50
C ALA A 66 -11.39 -12.92 20.36
N LEU A 67 -11.78 -11.67 20.11
CA LEU A 67 -12.79 -10.94 20.89
C LEU A 67 -14.22 -11.14 20.37
N SER A 68 -14.40 -11.56 19.09
CA SER A 68 -15.68 -11.81 18.42
C SER A 68 -15.70 -13.18 17.70
N PRO A 69 -15.45 -14.29 18.41
CA PRO A 69 -15.15 -15.59 17.80
C PRO A 69 -16.35 -16.25 17.09
N ASP A 70 -17.57 -15.83 17.35
CA ASP A 70 -18.77 -16.41 16.72
C ASP A 70 -19.02 -15.87 15.30
N GLN A 71 -18.42 -14.76 14.95
CA GLN A 71 -18.64 -14.07 13.68
C GLN A 71 -17.45 -14.19 12.71
N PHE A 72 -16.23 -14.35 13.25
CA PHE A 72 -15.00 -14.31 12.49
C PHE A 72 -14.10 -15.51 12.79
N HIS A 73 -13.25 -15.87 11.84
CA HIS A 73 -12.28 -16.96 12.00
C HIS A 73 -10.90 -16.52 11.51
N THR A 74 -9.86 -17.13 12.07
CA THR A 74 -8.45 -16.78 11.85
C THR A 74 -8.06 -16.76 10.38
N ILE A 75 -7.19 -15.79 9.99
CA ILE A 75 -6.67 -15.63 8.65
C ILE A 75 -5.23 -16.17 8.55
N GLY A 76 -4.93 -16.84 7.43
CA GLY A 76 -3.56 -17.27 7.14
C GLY A 76 -3.06 -18.44 8.01
N LYS A 77 -1.74 -18.51 8.17
CA LYS A 77 -1.03 -19.62 8.86
C LYS A 77 -0.95 -19.43 10.38
N ILE A 78 -1.68 -18.48 10.96
CA ILE A 78 -1.67 -18.25 12.40
C ILE A 78 -2.41 -19.41 13.07
N SER A 79 -1.68 -20.27 13.80
CA SER A 79 -2.28 -21.34 14.57
C SER A 79 -3.30 -20.79 15.56
N ARG A 80 -4.52 -21.33 15.57
CA ARG A 80 -5.57 -20.95 16.52
C ARG A 80 -4.98 -20.94 17.93
N SER A 81 -5.06 -19.79 18.59
CA SER A 81 -4.76 -19.73 20.01
C SER A 81 -5.80 -20.58 20.73
N THR A 82 -5.34 -21.50 21.60
CA THR A 82 -6.21 -22.28 22.49
C THR A 82 -6.93 -21.43 23.52
N ASN A 83 -6.54 -20.16 23.66
CA ASN A 83 -7.12 -19.20 24.59
C ASN A 83 -8.03 -18.22 23.81
N SER A 84 -9.17 -18.70 23.32
CA SER A 84 -10.27 -17.81 22.94
C SER A 84 -10.79 -17.15 24.22
N PHE A 85 -10.98 -15.83 24.16
CA PHE A 85 -11.71 -15.10 25.21
C PHE A 85 -13.12 -15.73 25.35
N PRO A 86 -13.69 -15.85 26.56
CA PRO A 86 -15.02 -16.41 26.71
C PRO A 86 -16.01 -15.62 25.84
N LYS A 87 -16.82 -16.36 25.08
CA LYS A 87 -17.77 -15.82 24.11
C LYS A 87 -18.65 -14.72 24.72
N GLY A 88 -18.79 -13.59 24.02
CA GLY A 88 -19.75 -12.54 24.34
C GLY A 88 -19.40 -11.65 25.54
N LEU A 89 -18.17 -11.71 26.08
CA LEU A 89 -17.77 -10.90 27.23
C LEU A 89 -17.08 -9.58 26.86
N ALA A 90 -16.57 -9.43 25.63
CA ALA A 90 -15.99 -8.15 25.21
C ALA A 90 -17.08 -7.16 24.80
N LYS A 91 -17.05 -5.98 25.41
CA LYS A 91 -17.90 -4.85 25.00
C LYS A 91 -17.37 -4.28 23.68
N GLU A 92 -18.24 -3.65 22.91
CA GLU A 92 -17.89 -3.04 21.63
C GLU A 92 -16.65 -2.12 21.74
N LYS A 93 -16.60 -1.27 22.75
CA LYS A 93 -15.44 -0.39 23.00
C LYS A 93 -14.14 -1.18 23.25
N GLU A 94 -14.22 -2.35 23.87
CA GLU A 94 -13.09 -3.22 24.13
C GLU A 94 -12.61 -3.90 22.85
N VAL A 95 -13.51 -4.27 21.94
CA VAL A 95 -13.17 -4.77 20.61
C VAL A 95 -12.45 -3.70 19.81
N ILE A 96 -12.99 -2.47 19.75
CA ILE A 96 -12.38 -1.34 19.05
C ILE A 96 -10.98 -1.07 19.58
N ASN A 97 -10.87 -0.85 20.89
CA ASN A 97 -9.59 -0.50 21.52
C ASN A 97 -8.58 -1.64 21.42
N GLY A 98 -9.02 -2.89 21.57
CA GLY A 98 -8.17 -4.07 21.45
C GLY A 98 -7.62 -4.24 20.04
N THR A 99 -8.45 -4.07 19.01
CA THR A 99 -8.07 -4.13 17.60
C THR A 99 -6.97 -3.13 17.27
N ILE A 100 -7.12 -1.88 17.71
CA ILE A 100 -6.13 -0.82 17.53
C ILE A 100 -4.85 -1.09 18.33
N LEU A 101 -4.99 -1.53 19.57
CA LEU A 101 -3.85 -1.82 20.44
C LEU A 101 -2.98 -2.93 19.87
N GLY A 102 -3.58 -4.02 19.37
CA GLY A 102 -2.85 -5.11 18.71
C GLY A 102 -2.06 -4.63 17.50
N MET A 103 -2.69 -3.80 16.65
CA MET A 103 -2.06 -3.18 15.48
C MET A 103 -0.86 -2.32 15.89
N TRP A 104 -1.02 -1.41 16.85
CA TRP A 104 0.05 -0.50 17.27
C TRP A 104 1.19 -1.22 18.00
N LYS A 105 0.91 -2.24 18.84
CA LYS A 105 1.95 -3.05 19.48
C LYS A 105 2.79 -3.80 18.45
N THR A 106 2.16 -4.34 17.41
CA THR A 106 2.89 -5.00 16.31
C THR A 106 3.73 -3.98 15.53
N ALA A 107 3.18 -2.81 15.23
CA ALA A 107 3.92 -1.73 14.58
C ALA A 107 5.11 -1.27 15.42
N ALA A 108 4.93 -1.08 16.73
CA ALA A 108 6.01 -0.71 17.64
C ALA A 108 7.16 -1.74 17.68
N ALA A 109 6.85 -3.02 17.50
CA ALA A 109 7.84 -4.09 17.48
C ALA A 109 8.57 -4.24 16.14
N LEU A 110 7.95 -3.84 15.02
CA LEU A 110 8.47 -4.14 13.68
C LEU A 110 9.07 -2.92 12.95
N LEU A 111 8.52 -1.71 13.17
CA LEU A 111 8.97 -0.51 12.47
C LEU A 111 10.20 0.12 13.15
N PRO A 112 11.14 0.69 12.39
CA PRO A 112 12.33 1.35 12.97
C PRO A 112 11.96 2.43 14.00
N SER A 113 11.04 3.34 13.66
CA SER A 113 10.56 4.39 14.58
C SER A 113 9.26 4.02 15.29
N GLY A 114 8.92 2.74 15.36
CA GLY A 114 7.68 2.23 15.97
C GLY A 114 7.51 2.59 17.45
N GLY A 115 8.61 2.81 18.17
CA GLY A 115 8.62 3.26 19.57
C GLY A 115 7.88 4.58 19.79
N THR A 116 7.68 5.40 18.77
CA THR A 116 6.89 6.65 18.83
C THR A 116 5.41 6.40 19.16
N LEU A 117 4.92 5.18 19.01
CA LEU A 117 3.56 4.79 19.40
C LEU A 117 3.41 4.51 20.90
N SER A 118 4.50 4.41 21.69
CA SER A 118 4.45 4.03 23.10
C SER A 118 3.45 4.84 23.94
N PRO A 119 3.39 6.18 23.87
CA PRO A 119 2.41 6.94 24.65
C PRO A 119 0.95 6.60 24.32
N LYS A 120 0.66 6.33 23.04
CA LYS A 120 -0.68 5.92 22.58
C LYS A 120 -1.01 4.50 23.03
N ILE A 121 -0.05 3.58 22.95
CA ILE A 121 -0.15 2.19 23.45
C ILE A 121 -0.43 2.18 24.94
N ASP A 122 0.30 2.96 25.75
CA ASP A 122 0.14 3.04 27.19
C ASP A 122 -1.24 3.59 27.57
N SER A 123 -1.68 4.64 26.90
CA SER A 123 -3.01 5.22 27.12
C SER A 123 -4.12 4.22 26.81
N LEU A 124 -4.02 3.53 25.65
CA LEU A 124 -5.04 2.58 25.22
C LEU A 124 -5.05 1.31 26.11
N SER A 125 -3.87 0.85 26.55
CA SER A 125 -3.74 -0.30 27.43
C SER A 125 -4.42 -0.07 28.78
N LYS A 126 -4.36 1.15 29.34
CA LYS A 126 -5.06 1.51 30.59
C LYS A 126 -6.58 1.42 30.48
N SER A 127 -7.13 1.48 29.27
CA SER A 127 -8.59 1.43 29.03
C SER A 127 -9.14 0.01 28.91
N LEU A 128 -8.29 -1.01 28.91
CA LEU A 128 -8.66 -2.40 28.64
C LEU A 128 -8.49 -3.30 29.90
N PRO A 129 -9.40 -4.26 30.10
CA PRO A 129 -9.26 -5.28 31.15
C PRO A 129 -8.01 -6.14 30.97
N LYS A 130 -7.36 -6.55 32.08
CA LYS A 130 -6.19 -7.43 32.08
C LYS A 130 -6.35 -8.70 31.23
N PRO A 131 -7.48 -9.44 31.28
CA PRO A 131 -7.64 -10.64 30.45
C PRO A 131 -7.56 -10.35 28.94
N ILE A 132 -8.12 -9.22 28.49
CA ILE A 132 -8.07 -8.79 27.09
C ILE A 132 -6.63 -8.44 26.71
N LEU A 133 -5.91 -7.71 27.56
CA LEU A 133 -4.49 -7.38 27.32
C LEU A 133 -3.64 -8.63 27.14
N LEU A 134 -3.82 -9.68 27.96
CA LEU A 134 -3.11 -10.94 27.85
C LEU A 134 -3.37 -11.63 26.50
N VAL A 135 -4.61 -11.64 26.02
CA VAL A 135 -4.96 -12.19 24.70
C VAL A 135 -4.28 -11.41 23.58
N ILE A 136 -4.33 -10.07 23.64
CA ILE A 136 -3.67 -9.21 22.66
C ILE A 136 -2.17 -9.47 22.64
N ASP A 137 -1.51 -9.53 23.80
CA ASP A 137 -0.06 -9.76 23.90
C ASP A 137 0.35 -11.11 23.32
N GLN A 138 -0.46 -12.14 23.52
CA GLN A 138 -0.23 -13.46 22.92
C GLN A 138 -0.35 -13.41 21.38
N ILE A 139 -1.35 -12.72 20.84
CA ILE A 139 -1.54 -12.56 19.39
C ILE A 139 -0.37 -11.77 18.79
N VAL A 140 -0.03 -10.62 19.39
CA VAL A 140 1.12 -9.79 18.98
C VAL A 140 2.39 -10.62 18.97
N GLY A 141 2.67 -11.36 20.06
CA GLY A 141 3.87 -12.20 20.16
C GLY A 141 3.95 -13.26 19.06
N LYS A 142 2.83 -13.88 18.68
CA LYS A 142 2.78 -14.87 17.59
C LYS A 142 3.05 -14.21 16.23
N VAL A 143 2.40 -13.10 15.93
CA VAL A 143 2.56 -12.40 14.64
C VAL A 143 3.96 -11.81 14.51
N VAL A 144 4.49 -11.18 15.55
CA VAL A 144 5.87 -10.69 15.58
C VAL A 144 6.87 -11.85 15.40
N SER A 145 6.66 -12.98 16.08
CA SER A 145 7.51 -14.18 15.88
C SER A 145 7.45 -14.70 14.43
N MET A 146 6.30 -14.63 13.78
CA MET A 146 6.17 -14.99 12.36
C MET A 146 6.94 -14.00 11.47
N ALA A 147 6.81 -12.70 11.73
CA ALA A 147 7.52 -11.66 11.01
C ALA A 147 9.05 -11.74 11.19
N MET A 148 9.54 -12.15 12.36
CA MET A 148 10.97 -12.33 12.61
C MET A 148 11.57 -13.56 11.89
N LYS A 149 10.72 -14.48 11.42
CA LYS A 149 11.13 -15.72 10.72
C LYS A 149 10.86 -15.69 9.22
N ASP A 150 10.34 -14.58 8.67
CA ASP A 150 9.93 -14.50 7.26
C ASP A 150 11.09 -14.30 6.27
N GLY A 151 12.30 -14.10 6.74
CA GLY A 151 13.49 -13.87 5.91
C GLY A 151 13.98 -12.43 5.93
N PHE A 152 13.19 -11.45 6.47
CA PHE A 152 13.55 -10.04 6.43
C PHE A 152 14.89 -9.73 7.14
N LEU A 153 15.11 -10.28 8.31
CA LEU A 153 16.34 -10.06 9.07
C LEU A 153 17.59 -10.64 8.37
N GLN A 154 17.42 -11.65 7.52
CA GLN A 154 18.48 -12.31 6.78
C GLN A 154 18.93 -11.56 5.54
N LEU A 155 18.13 -10.58 5.04
CA LEU A 155 18.45 -9.84 3.81
C LEU A 155 19.82 -9.16 3.87
N ASN A 156 20.20 -8.62 5.02
CA ASN A 156 21.50 -7.96 5.23
C ASN A 156 22.70 -8.90 5.16
N ASN A 157 22.47 -10.20 5.31
CA ASN A 157 23.51 -11.23 5.25
C ASN A 157 23.68 -11.83 3.86
N LEU A 158 22.81 -11.47 2.91
CA LEU A 158 22.87 -11.99 1.55
C LEU A 158 23.93 -11.25 0.73
N LYS A 159 24.43 -11.93 -0.31
CA LYS A 159 25.43 -11.35 -1.21
C LYS A 159 24.94 -10.04 -1.82
N ARG A 160 25.76 -8.98 -1.73
CA ARG A 160 25.44 -7.70 -2.35
C ARG A 160 25.17 -7.87 -3.85
N TYR A 161 24.03 -7.34 -4.30
CA TYR A 161 23.69 -7.33 -5.71
C TYR A 161 24.66 -6.43 -6.50
N THR A 162 25.12 -6.95 -7.64
CA THR A 162 25.94 -6.20 -8.58
C THR A 162 25.21 -6.14 -9.93
N PRO A 163 24.94 -4.95 -10.48
CA PRO A 163 24.31 -4.82 -11.79
C PRO A 163 25.09 -5.57 -12.86
N LYS A 164 24.37 -6.23 -13.79
CA LYS A 164 24.99 -6.87 -14.96
C LYS A 164 25.54 -5.80 -15.91
N ARG A 165 26.62 -6.11 -16.60
CA ARG A 165 27.19 -5.20 -17.61
C ARG A 165 26.43 -5.30 -18.94
N GLY A 166 26.28 -4.17 -19.64
CA GLY A 166 25.66 -4.06 -20.97
C GLY A 166 24.47 -3.12 -20.99
N SER A 167 24.19 -2.48 -22.12
CA SER A 167 23.18 -1.43 -22.28
C SER A 167 21.74 -1.90 -22.05
N GLY A 168 21.45 -3.21 -22.18
CA GLY A 168 20.13 -3.78 -21.90
C GLY A 168 19.84 -4.04 -20.41
N PHE A 169 20.85 -3.85 -19.52
CA PHE A 169 20.73 -4.16 -18.11
C PHE A 169 20.67 -2.90 -17.27
N TRP A 170 19.88 -3.00 -16.18
CA TRP A 170 19.70 -1.91 -15.23
C TRP A 170 21.02 -1.48 -14.59
N GLN A 171 21.19 -0.16 -14.53
CA GLN A 171 22.26 0.53 -13.80
C GLN A 171 21.65 1.62 -12.92
N PRO A 172 22.30 1.99 -11.79
CA PRO A 172 21.90 3.16 -11.02
C PRO A 172 21.87 4.41 -11.91
N THR A 173 20.83 5.24 -11.73
CA THR A 173 20.64 6.50 -12.46
C THR A 173 20.91 7.70 -11.57
N GLY A 174 21.35 8.81 -12.19
CA GLY A 174 21.55 10.06 -11.48
C GLY A 174 20.21 10.68 -11.00
N PRO A 175 20.25 11.70 -10.12
CA PRO A 175 21.49 12.31 -9.60
C PRO A 175 22.18 11.52 -8.48
N ALA A 176 21.42 10.76 -7.66
CA ALA A 176 21.95 10.14 -6.44
C ALA A 176 22.67 8.80 -6.68
N PHE A 177 22.53 8.17 -7.85
CA PHE A 177 23.08 6.83 -8.14
C PHE A 177 22.83 5.80 -7.03
N MET A 178 21.60 5.81 -6.51
CA MET A 178 21.20 4.97 -5.38
C MET A 178 21.50 3.49 -5.63
N PRO A 179 21.94 2.76 -4.59
CA PRO A 179 22.08 1.31 -4.68
C PRO A 179 20.73 0.63 -4.98
N PRO A 180 20.76 -0.61 -5.51
CA PRO A 180 19.52 -1.34 -5.80
C PRO A 180 18.70 -1.58 -4.52
N VAL A 181 17.42 -1.25 -4.58
CA VAL A 181 16.49 -1.42 -3.45
C VAL A 181 16.02 -2.85 -3.37
N GLU A 182 16.26 -3.47 -2.24
CA GLU A 182 15.77 -4.80 -1.82
C GLU A 182 15.96 -5.91 -2.87
N PRO A 183 17.18 -6.17 -3.38
CA PRO A 183 17.41 -7.09 -4.50
C PRO A 183 17.07 -8.55 -4.18
N HIS A 184 16.89 -8.89 -2.92
CA HIS A 184 16.58 -10.25 -2.46
C HIS A 184 15.18 -10.37 -1.87
N TRP A 185 14.29 -9.44 -2.18
CA TRP A 185 12.93 -9.43 -1.61
C TRP A 185 12.10 -10.67 -1.96
N ASN A 186 12.43 -11.36 -3.03
CA ASN A 186 11.84 -12.64 -3.41
C ASN A 186 12.14 -13.80 -2.45
N THR A 187 13.07 -13.62 -1.50
CA THR A 187 13.38 -14.62 -0.44
C THR A 187 12.50 -14.46 0.79
N ILE A 188 11.71 -13.36 0.87
CA ILE A 188 10.74 -13.15 1.95
C ILE A 188 9.61 -14.17 1.82
N SER A 189 9.15 -14.67 2.97
CA SER A 189 8.03 -15.62 3.01
C SER A 189 6.73 -14.97 2.55
N THR A 190 6.06 -15.59 1.59
CA THR A 190 4.71 -15.23 1.17
C THR A 190 3.68 -15.56 2.25
N LEU A 191 2.59 -14.80 2.31
CA LEU A 191 1.49 -15.03 3.25
C LEU A 191 0.39 -15.92 2.68
N VAL A 192 0.09 -15.78 1.39
CA VAL A 192 -0.99 -16.51 0.70
C VAL A 192 -0.47 -17.27 -0.52
N LEU A 193 0.42 -16.69 -1.32
CA LEU A 193 1.07 -17.37 -2.44
C LEU A 193 1.87 -18.58 -1.96
N ASP A 194 2.03 -19.56 -2.83
CA ASP A 194 2.83 -20.75 -2.55
C ASP A 194 4.34 -20.48 -2.72
N SER A 195 4.70 -19.52 -3.63
CA SER A 195 6.09 -19.07 -3.86
C SER A 195 6.14 -17.71 -4.56
N ALA A 196 7.30 -17.03 -4.49
CA ALA A 196 7.54 -15.76 -5.16
C ALA A 196 7.35 -15.84 -6.69
N ASN A 197 7.72 -16.96 -7.29
CA ASN A 197 7.68 -17.20 -8.73
C ASN A 197 6.43 -17.96 -9.20
N GLN A 198 5.36 -17.98 -8.42
CA GLN A 198 4.14 -18.70 -8.78
C GLN A 198 3.49 -18.19 -10.08
N PHE A 199 3.58 -16.90 -10.34
CA PHE A 199 3.02 -16.25 -11.52
C PHE A 199 4.11 -15.54 -12.34
N ILE A 200 4.97 -16.35 -13.00
CA ILE A 200 6.01 -15.83 -13.88
C ILE A 200 5.37 -15.25 -15.15
N PRO A 201 5.60 -13.95 -15.45
CA PRO A 201 5.13 -13.35 -16.69
C PRO A 201 5.96 -13.83 -17.89
N PRO A 202 5.50 -13.63 -19.13
CA PRO A 202 6.36 -13.71 -20.30
C PRO A 202 7.62 -12.85 -20.14
N PRO A 203 8.77 -13.25 -20.72
CA PRO A 203 9.98 -12.45 -20.63
C PRO A 203 9.78 -11.08 -21.29
N PRO A 204 10.52 -10.03 -20.84
CA PRO A 204 10.46 -8.72 -21.47
C PRO A 204 10.90 -8.78 -22.93
N VAL A 205 10.40 -7.83 -23.74
CA VAL A 205 10.86 -7.66 -25.12
C VAL A 205 12.38 -7.56 -25.13
N PRO A 206 13.09 -8.38 -25.94
CA PRO A 206 14.55 -8.39 -26.00
C PRO A 206 15.13 -7.04 -26.38
N PHE A 207 16.19 -6.62 -25.69
CA PHE A 207 16.89 -5.38 -25.99
C PHE A 207 17.42 -5.36 -27.40
N ASN A 208 16.93 -4.43 -28.21
CA ASN A 208 17.44 -4.15 -29.57
C ASN A 208 17.09 -2.69 -29.92
N VAL A 209 18.08 -1.90 -30.29
CA VAL A 209 17.93 -0.46 -30.60
C VAL A 209 17.82 -0.16 -32.08
N ASP A 210 17.71 -1.16 -32.94
CA ASP A 210 17.39 -0.98 -34.36
C ASP A 210 16.00 -0.34 -34.46
N LYS A 211 15.87 0.67 -35.35
CA LYS A 211 14.67 1.53 -35.42
C LYS A 211 13.35 0.78 -35.67
N ASN A 212 13.40 -0.40 -36.27
CA ASN A 212 12.22 -1.24 -36.52
C ASN A 212 12.05 -2.37 -35.49
N ALA A 213 12.97 -2.50 -34.53
CA ALA A 213 12.87 -3.53 -33.51
C ALA A 213 11.76 -3.24 -32.50
N PRO A 214 11.06 -4.27 -31.97
CA PRO A 214 10.00 -4.08 -30.99
C PRO A 214 10.44 -3.29 -29.76
N PHE A 215 11.67 -3.49 -29.25
CA PHE A 215 12.17 -2.74 -28.12
C PHE A 215 12.34 -1.25 -28.44
N TYR A 216 12.85 -0.91 -29.66
CA TYR A 216 12.97 0.50 -30.06
C TYR A 216 11.62 1.20 -30.16
N LEU A 217 10.57 0.49 -30.59
CA LEU A 217 9.21 1.04 -30.64
C LEU A 217 8.70 1.36 -29.23
N LEU A 218 8.93 0.49 -28.24
CA LEU A 218 8.63 0.78 -26.83
C LEU A 218 9.41 1.98 -26.30
N LEU A 219 10.67 2.08 -26.65
CA LEU A 219 11.55 3.19 -26.27
C LEU A 219 11.06 4.51 -26.88
N LYS A 220 10.70 4.48 -28.16
CA LYS A 220 10.19 5.64 -28.90
C LYS A 220 8.85 6.12 -28.34
N GLU A 221 7.97 5.21 -27.94
CA GLU A 221 6.70 5.54 -27.30
C GLU A 221 6.90 6.35 -26.03
N VAL A 222 7.78 5.90 -25.11
CA VAL A 222 8.09 6.63 -23.87
C VAL A 222 8.65 8.01 -24.18
N TYR A 223 9.58 8.09 -25.14
CA TYR A 223 10.20 9.34 -25.58
C TYR A 223 9.17 10.33 -26.09
N ASP A 224 8.26 9.91 -26.98
CA ASP A 224 7.25 10.78 -27.59
C ASP A 224 6.21 11.24 -26.58
N ILE A 225 5.76 10.37 -25.68
CA ILE A 225 4.79 10.71 -24.63
C ILE A 225 5.35 11.82 -23.72
N VAL A 226 6.56 11.67 -23.23
CA VAL A 226 7.17 12.70 -22.36
C VAL A 226 7.40 14.01 -23.14
N ARG A 227 7.82 13.94 -24.42
CA ARG A 227 8.01 15.12 -25.26
C ARG A 227 6.73 15.84 -25.63
N SER A 228 5.60 15.16 -25.61
CA SER A 228 4.29 15.80 -25.93
C SER A 228 3.92 16.90 -24.96
N LYS A 229 4.46 16.88 -23.72
CA LYS A 229 4.13 17.81 -22.63
C LYS A 229 2.63 17.90 -22.36
N ASP A 230 1.94 16.79 -22.49
CA ASP A 230 0.51 16.65 -22.22
C ASP A 230 0.25 16.87 -20.73
N LYS A 231 -0.47 17.93 -20.40
CA LYS A 231 -0.69 18.36 -19.01
C LYS A 231 -1.50 17.36 -18.18
N GLU A 232 -2.46 16.67 -18.79
CA GLU A 232 -3.24 15.66 -18.08
C GLU A 232 -2.37 14.42 -17.78
N LYS A 233 -1.57 13.95 -18.72
CA LYS A 233 -0.63 12.86 -18.48
C LYS A 233 0.41 13.22 -17.41
N GLU A 234 0.90 14.46 -17.40
CA GLU A 234 1.79 14.97 -16.38
C GLU A 234 1.12 14.98 -14.99
N ALA A 235 -0.14 15.44 -14.91
CA ALA A 235 -0.93 15.44 -13.69
C ALA A 235 -1.18 14.02 -13.16
N ILE A 236 -1.57 13.08 -14.05
CA ILE A 236 -1.72 11.65 -13.72
C ILE A 236 -0.41 11.05 -13.21
N ALA A 237 0.71 11.32 -13.90
CA ALA A 237 2.03 10.82 -13.48
C ALA A 237 2.40 11.30 -12.08
N ASN A 238 2.19 12.59 -11.78
CA ASN A 238 2.50 13.19 -10.49
C ASN A 238 1.58 12.70 -9.37
N PHE A 239 0.29 12.50 -9.64
CA PHE A 239 -0.68 11.99 -8.66
C PHE A 239 -0.29 10.59 -8.16
N TRP A 240 0.14 9.71 -9.06
CA TRP A 240 0.59 8.36 -8.72
C TRP A 240 2.09 8.25 -8.45
N ASP A 241 2.81 9.37 -8.22
CA ASP A 241 4.24 9.34 -7.89
C ASP A 241 4.47 8.99 -6.40
N CYS A 242 4.08 7.81 -6.02
CA CYS A 242 4.28 7.25 -4.69
C CYS A 242 5.74 6.78 -4.52
N ASN A 243 6.69 7.72 -4.64
CA ASN A 243 8.12 7.42 -4.55
C ASN A 243 8.71 7.94 -3.22
N PRO A 244 8.93 7.07 -2.20
CA PRO A 244 9.50 7.50 -0.93
C PRO A 244 10.95 8.01 -1.05
N TYR A 245 11.62 7.74 -2.17
CA TYR A 245 13.00 8.15 -2.45
C TYR A 245 13.09 9.39 -3.34
N HIS A 246 12.03 10.18 -3.43
CA HIS A 246 12.05 11.39 -4.27
C HIS A 246 13.07 12.40 -3.75
N ILE A 247 14.09 12.70 -4.56
CA ILE A 247 15.13 13.66 -4.26
C ILE A 247 15.05 14.79 -5.28
N SER A 248 14.87 16.02 -4.80
CA SER A 248 15.04 17.23 -5.61
C SER A 248 16.38 17.87 -5.28
N GLN A 249 17.14 18.22 -6.31
CA GLN A 249 18.42 18.89 -6.19
C GLN A 249 18.30 20.34 -6.64
N ILE A 250 18.68 21.27 -5.76
CA ILE A 250 18.76 22.70 -6.06
C ILE A 250 20.20 23.16 -5.76
N GLY A 251 20.99 23.33 -6.81
CA GLY A 251 22.42 23.61 -6.66
C GLY A 251 23.16 22.47 -6.00
N HIS A 252 23.75 22.71 -4.84
CA HIS A 252 24.49 21.70 -4.04
C HIS A 252 23.65 21.07 -2.92
N VAL A 253 22.38 21.45 -2.80
CA VAL A 253 21.50 20.97 -1.73
C VAL A 253 20.52 19.94 -2.30
N GLU A 254 20.46 18.77 -1.65
CA GLU A 254 19.51 17.72 -1.96
C GLU A 254 18.38 17.73 -0.92
N PHE A 255 17.14 17.75 -1.39
CA PHE A 255 15.95 17.69 -0.56
C PHE A 255 15.21 16.37 -0.83
N GLY A 256 15.05 15.55 0.19
CA GLY A 256 14.15 14.40 0.12
C GLY A 256 12.70 14.84 0.36
N THR A 257 11.82 14.56 -0.58
CA THR A 257 10.38 14.73 -0.38
C THR A 257 9.80 13.41 0.09
N LYS A 258 9.26 13.42 1.32
CA LYS A 258 8.61 12.23 1.87
C LYS A 258 7.27 12.01 1.19
N LYS A 259 7.06 10.81 0.65
CA LYS A 259 5.81 10.40 0.00
C LYS A 259 5.38 9.03 0.50
N ILE A 260 4.08 8.77 0.39
CA ILE A 260 3.51 7.46 0.65
C ILE A 260 4.02 6.42 -0.38
N SER A 261 4.07 5.15 0.00
CA SER A 261 4.37 4.07 -0.94
C SER A 261 3.14 3.70 -1.79
N PRO A 262 3.31 3.04 -2.96
CA PRO A 262 2.16 2.58 -3.77
C PRO A 262 1.21 1.65 -3.00
N GLY A 263 1.76 0.79 -2.13
CA GLY A 263 0.95 -0.05 -1.25
C GLY A 263 0.18 0.77 -0.22
N GLY A 264 0.83 1.81 0.35
CA GLY A 264 0.18 2.74 1.29
C GLY A 264 -0.97 3.51 0.66
N HIS A 265 -0.83 3.93 -0.58
CA HIS A 265 -1.90 4.59 -1.33
C HIS A 265 -3.14 3.66 -1.44
N TRP A 266 -2.96 2.39 -1.80
CA TRP A 266 -4.06 1.42 -1.86
C TRP A 266 -4.64 1.06 -0.48
N ILE A 267 -3.86 1.12 0.59
CA ILE A 267 -4.36 1.05 1.97
C ILE A 267 -5.25 2.27 2.29
N GLY A 268 -4.87 3.47 1.84
CA GLY A 268 -5.70 4.68 1.93
C GLY A 268 -7.02 4.54 1.17
N ILE A 269 -6.98 4.13 -0.11
CA ILE A 269 -8.19 3.86 -0.91
C ILE A 269 -9.09 2.81 -0.22
N THR A 270 -8.51 1.77 0.39
CA THR A 270 -9.27 0.80 1.18
C THR A 270 -10.01 1.47 2.35
N GLY A 271 -9.35 2.41 3.03
CA GLY A 271 -9.96 3.21 4.09
C GLY A 271 -11.11 4.08 3.58
N ILE A 272 -10.95 4.75 2.43
CA ILE A 272 -12.01 5.54 1.79
C ILE A 272 -13.23 4.66 1.51
N ALA A 273 -13.03 3.47 0.93
CA ALA A 273 -14.11 2.54 0.64
C ALA A 273 -14.84 2.04 1.90
N CYS A 274 -14.08 1.70 2.96
CA CYS A 274 -14.67 1.27 4.23
C CYS A 274 -15.49 2.38 4.90
N LYS A 275 -15.00 3.62 4.90
CA LYS A 275 -15.70 4.79 5.43
C LYS A 275 -16.97 5.07 4.63
N LYS A 276 -16.90 5.11 3.30
CA LYS A 276 -18.06 5.35 2.43
C LYS A 276 -19.19 4.34 2.67
N GLU A 277 -18.86 3.07 2.87
CA GLU A 277 -19.81 1.98 3.17
C GLU A 277 -20.13 1.83 4.67
N LYS A 278 -19.60 2.70 5.53
CA LYS A 278 -19.79 2.68 6.99
C LYS A 278 -19.55 1.30 7.60
N ARG A 279 -18.45 0.65 7.18
CA ARG A 279 -18.10 -0.69 7.66
C ARG A 279 -17.83 -0.70 9.16
N SER A 280 -18.17 -1.81 9.82
CA SER A 280 -17.81 -2.02 11.21
C SER A 280 -16.28 -2.08 11.39
N ILE A 281 -15.79 -1.96 12.61
CA ILE A 281 -14.34 -2.04 12.86
C ILE A 281 -13.79 -3.43 12.51
N GLU A 282 -14.58 -4.46 12.75
CA GLU A 282 -14.24 -5.85 12.47
C GLU A 282 -14.12 -6.11 10.96
N GLU A 283 -15.09 -5.62 10.19
CA GLU A 283 -15.07 -5.69 8.73
C GLU A 283 -13.90 -4.88 8.17
N THR A 284 -13.67 -3.67 8.71
CA THR A 284 -12.58 -2.78 8.28
C THR A 284 -11.21 -3.43 8.53
N ALA A 285 -11.02 -4.07 9.69
CA ALA A 285 -9.80 -4.82 10.00
C ALA A 285 -9.59 -6.01 9.06
N LEU A 286 -10.66 -6.77 8.75
CA LEU A 286 -10.59 -7.87 7.79
C LEU A 286 -10.23 -7.38 6.39
N ILE A 287 -10.90 -6.33 5.89
CA ILE A 287 -10.71 -5.80 4.54
C ILE A 287 -9.27 -5.30 4.36
N HIS A 288 -8.76 -4.50 5.32
CA HIS A 288 -7.38 -4.03 5.29
C HIS A 288 -6.38 -5.18 5.35
N SER A 289 -6.65 -6.23 6.15
CA SER A 289 -5.77 -7.40 6.20
C SER A 289 -5.72 -8.14 4.86
N LEU A 290 -6.86 -8.33 4.19
CA LEU A 290 -6.94 -8.96 2.88
C LEU A 290 -6.15 -8.17 1.83
N VAL A 291 -6.33 -6.85 1.78
CA VAL A 291 -5.61 -5.97 0.84
C VAL A 291 -4.11 -5.95 1.16
N ALA A 292 -3.73 -5.80 2.43
CA ALA A 292 -2.33 -5.70 2.83
C ALA A 292 -1.55 -7.00 2.58
N MET A 293 -2.13 -8.16 2.88
CA MET A 293 -1.53 -9.48 2.56
C MET A 293 -1.38 -9.67 1.05
N THR A 294 -2.36 -9.22 0.27
CA THR A 294 -2.31 -9.26 -1.20
C THR A 294 -1.17 -8.39 -1.74
N LEU A 295 -1.05 -7.16 -1.23
CA LEU A 295 0.03 -6.24 -1.60
C LEU A 295 1.41 -6.79 -1.24
N HIS A 296 1.56 -7.41 -0.06
CA HIS A 296 2.80 -8.05 0.36
C HIS A 296 3.25 -9.11 -0.65
N ASP A 297 2.37 -10.05 -0.96
CA ASP A 297 2.65 -11.14 -1.90
C ASP A 297 2.85 -10.62 -3.34
N ALA A 298 2.11 -9.60 -3.76
CA ALA A 298 2.25 -8.95 -5.06
C ALA A 298 3.64 -8.31 -5.24
N PHE A 299 4.15 -7.64 -4.19
CA PHE A 299 5.50 -7.07 -4.24
C PHE A 299 6.58 -8.15 -4.23
N ILE A 300 6.41 -9.26 -3.51
CA ILE A 300 7.35 -10.40 -3.56
C ILE A 300 7.42 -10.97 -4.98
N ALA A 301 6.28 -11.23 -5.62
CA ALA A 301 6.22 -11.74 -6.99
C ALA A 301 6.80 -10.73 -8.01
N CYS A 302 6.51 -9.45 -7.85
CA CYS A 302 7.05 -8.39 -8.71
C CYS A 302 8.58 -8.28 -8.59
N TRP A 303 9.12 -8.33 -7.37
CA TRP A 303 10.56 -8.23 -7.12
C TRP A 303 11.33 -9.46 -7.59
N ASP A 304 10.72 -10.66 -7.54
CA ASP A 304 11.28 -11.85 -8.18
C ASP A 304 11.56 -11.62 -9.66
N GLU A 305 10.58 -11.09 -10.39
CA GLU A 305 10.78 -10.81 -11.82
C GLU A 305 11.75 -9.67 -12.08
N LYS A 306 11.71 -8.59 -11.31
CA LYS A 306 12.61 -7.45 -11.49
C LYS A 306 14.07 -7.87 -11.46
N TYR A 307 14.46 -8.64 -10.46
CA TYR A 307 15.84 -9.07 -10.27
C TYR A 307 16.19 -10.37 -11.01
N ARG A 308 15.22 -10.98 -11.72
CA ARG A 308 15.44 -12.04 -12.68
C ARG A 308 15.70 -11.48 -14.08
N SER A 309 14.91 -10.50 -14.52
CA SER A 309 15.04 -9.86 -15.84
C SER A 309 16.17 -8.84 -15.91
N HIS A 310 16.47 -8.13 -14.82
CA HIS A 310 17.49 -7.06 -14.74
C HIS A 310 17.34 -5.95 -15.78
N ARG A 311 16.17 -5.71 -16.32
CA ARG A 311 15.93 -4.83 -17.46
C ARG A 311 16.31 -3.38 -17.20
N VAL A 312 16.93 -2.76 -18.20
CA VAL A 312 17.29 -1.34 -18.22
C VAL A 312 16.07 -0.41 -18.17
N ARG A 313 16.24 0.78 -17.61
CA ARG A 313 15.21 1.84 -17.54
C ARG A 313 15.16 2.70 -18.80
N PRO A 314 13.98 3.29 -19.14
CA PRO A 314 13.84 4.21 -20.28
C PRO A 314 14.86 5.35 -20.27
N GLU A 315 15.09 5.98 -19.11
CA GLU A 315 16.03 7.10 -18.99
C GLU A 315 17.42 6.75 -19.50
N THR A 316 17.97 5.61 -19.09
CA THR A 316 19.30 5.17 -19.52
C THR A 316 19.34 4.99 -21.03
N THR A 317 18.37 4.27 -21.59
CA THR A 317 18.34 3.93 -23.03
C THR A 317 18.03 5.13 -23.92
N ILE A 318 17.08 5.98 -23.52
CA ILE A 318 16.75 7.18 -24.31
C ILE A 318 17.94 8.13 -24.37
N ARG A 319 18.62 8.34 -23.24
CA ARG A 319 19.82 9.20 -23.21
C ARG A 319 21.00 8.65 -23.99
N GLU A 320 21.12 7.33 -24.04
CA GLU A 320 22.20 6.67 -24.80
C GLU A 320 21.93 6.66 -26.31
N PHE A 321 20.70 6.40 -26.76
CA PHE A 321 20.40 6.08 -28.15
C PHE A 321 19.51 7.07 -28.91
N ILE A 322 18.83 8.02 -28.21
CA ILE A 322 17.91 8.98 -28.88
C ILE A 322 18.30 10.42 -28.57
N ASP A 323 18.28 10.82 -27.28
CA ASP A 323 18.47 12.22 -26.87
C ASP A 323 19.20 12.28 -25.53
N LYS A 324 20.46 12.66 -25.58
CA LYS A 324 21.34 12.73 -24.41
C LYS A 324 20.86 13.68 -23.31
N SER A 325 20.05 14.67 -23.68
CA SER A 325 19.50 15.68 -22.76
C SER A 325 18.15 15.29 -22.15
N TRP A 326 17.55 14.19 -22.62
CA TRP A 326 16.22 13.78 -22.20
C TRP A 326 16.16 13.46 -20.70
N LYS A 327 15.02 13.83 -20.10
CA LYS A 327 14.71 13.52 -18.69
C LYS A 327 13.28 12.99 -18.60
N PRO A 328 13.02 11.98 -17.77
CA PRO A 328 11.66 11.58 -17.45
C PRO A 328 10.94 12.68 -16.63
N ILE A 329 9.61 12.63 -16.59
CA ILE A 329 8.79 13.49 -15.70
C ILE A 329 9.00 13.08 -14.26
N LEU A 330 9.01 11.76 -13.99
CA LEU A 330 9.22 11.22 -12.66
C LEU A 330 10.66 10.75 -12.47
N GLN A 331 11.15 10.84 -11.24
CA GLN A 331 12.46 10.28 -10.90
C GLN A 331 12.50 8.77 -11.16
N THR A 332 13.52 8.32 -11.89
CA THR A 332 13.75 6.90 -12.16
C THR A 332 14.03 6.14 -10.86
N PRO A 333 13.20 5.13 -10.50
CA PRO A 333 13.39 4.38 -9.27
C PRO A 333 14.64 3.50 -9.29
N PRO A 334 15.29 3.29 -8.10
CA PRO A 334 16.58 2.58 -8.01
C PRO A 334 16.42 1.04 -7.98
N PHE A 335 15.80 0.47 -9.02
CA PHE A 335 15.66 -0.98 -9.24
C PHE A 335 15.30 -1.28 -10.68
N PRO A 336 15.51 -2.55 -11.16
CA PRO A 336 15.22 -2.95 -12.53
C PRO A 336 13.81 -2.59 -13.00
N GLU A 337 13.67 -2.39 -14.29
CA GLU A 337 12.45 -1.83 -14.88
C GLU A 337 11.28 -2.82 -14.87
N TYR A 338 11.46 -4.04 -15.39
CA TYR A 338 10.41 -5.01 -15.63
C TYR A 338 10.17 -5.92 -14.40
N LEU A 339 8.94 -6.02 -13.90
CA LEU A 339 7.67 -5.42 -14.23
C LEU A 339 7.46 -4.04 -13.56
N SER A 340 6.40 -3.31 -13.98
CA SER A 340 5.96 -2.12 -13.26
C SER A 340 5.36 -2.48 -11.89
N GLY A 341 6.01 -2.04 -10.80
CA GLY A 341 5.55 -2.31 -9.44
C GLY A 341 4.17 -1.71 -9.12
N HIS A 342 3.89 -0.51 -9.64
CA HIS A 342 2.58 0.12 -9.52
C HIS A 342 1.50 -0.71 -10.21
N SER A 343 1.77 -1.23 -11.42
CA SER A 343 0.81 -2.04 -12.16
C SER A 343 0.47 -3.34 -11.43
N VAL A 344 1.49 -4.01 -10.86
CA VAL A 344 1.30 -5.25 -10.09
C VAL A 344 0.49 -4.98 -8.82
N ALA A 345 0.92 -4.01 -8.01
CA ALA A 345 0.27 -3.69 -6.73
C ALA A 345 -1.16 -3.19 -6.93
N SER A 346 -1.38 -2.24 -7.87
CA SER A 346 -2.70 -1.66 -8.10
C SER A 346 -3.69 -2.69 -8.65
N SER A 347 -3.25 -3.52 -9.60
CA SER A 347 -4.14 -4.59 -10.13
C SER A 347 -4.45 -5.66 -9.09
N ALA A 348 -3.50 -6.01 -8.21
CA ALA A 348 -3.75 -6.98 -7.16
C ALA A 348 -4.73 -6.45 -6.11
N ALA A 349 -4.54 -5.21 -5.63
CA ALA A 349 -5.41 -4.58 -4.64
C ALA A 349 -6.83 -4.36 -5.20
N SER A 350 -6.95 -3.86 -6.45
CA SER A 350 -8.25 -3.62 -7.08
C SER A 350 -9.11 -4.90 -7.17
N ILE A 351 -8.53 -6.06 -7.46
CA ILE A 351 -9.27 -7.34 -7.52
C ILE A 351 -9.90 -7.67 -6.16
N ILE A 352 -9.20 -7.44 -5.05
CA ILE A 352 -9.76 -7.66 -3.71
C ILE A 352 -10.90 -6.67 -3.43
N LEU A 353 -10.69 -5.38 -3.72
CA LEU A 353 -11.69 -4.35 -3.50
C LEU A 353 -12.94 -4.54 -4.37
N ILE A 354 -12.78 -4.90 -5.64
CA ILE A 354 -13.87 -5.26 -6.55
C ILE A 354 -14.68 -6.43 -5.99
N LYS A 355 -14.00 -7.46 -5.48
CA LYS A 355 -14.69 -8.62 -4.91
C LYS A 355 -15.53 -8.26 -3.68
N ILE A 356 -15.12 -7.26 -2.91
CA ILE A 356 -15.80 -6.84 -1.66
C ILE A 356 -16.89 -5.80 -1.91
N PHE A 357 -16.58 -4.78 -2.70
CA PHE A 357 -17.45 -3.61 -2.89
C PHE A 357 -18.20 -3.61 -4.23
N GLY A 358 -17.73 -4.36 -5.22
CA GLY A 358 -18.18 -4.31 -6.61
C GLY A 358 -17.30 -3.36 -7.44
N ASP A 359 -17.29 -3.54 -8.78
CA ASP A 359 -16.47 -2.68 -9.65
C ASP A 359 -17.12 -1.31 -9.92
N SER A 360 -18.45 -1.21 -9.88
CA SER A 360 -19.17 0.07 -10.04
C SER A 360 -19.11 0.96 -8.79
N PHE A 361 -18.05 0.84 -7.97
CA PHE A 361 -17.84 1.62 -6.76
C PHE A 361 -17.08 2.90 -7.09
N SER A 362 -17.79 4.02 -7.17
CA SER A 362 -17.17 5.34 -7.35
C SER A 362 -16.58 5.86 -6.04
N PHE A 363 -15.49 6.61 -6.10
CA PHE A 363 -14.88 7.23 -4.92
C PHE A 363 -14.03 8.45 -5.30
N ASP A 364 -13.86 9.32 -4.33
CA ASP A 364 -12.92 10.44 -4.38
C ASP A 364 -11.66 10.04 -3.62
N ASP A 365 -10.53 10.00 -4.32
CA ASP A 365 -9.23 9.66 -3.77
C ASP A 365 -8.55 10.93 -3.25
N ASP A 366 -8.53 11.07 -1.93
CA ASP A 366 -7.92 12.18 -1.20
C ASP A 366 -6.58 11.81 -0.53
N VAL A 367 -6.06 10.61 -0.81
CA VAL A 367 -4.85 10.08 -0.15
C VAL A 367 -3.63 10.98 -0.36
N GLU A 368 -3.50 11.60 -1.53
CA GLU A 368 -2.36 12.45 -1.87
C GLU A 368 -2.55 13.94 -1.49
N VAL A 369 -3.69 14.32 -0.92
CA VAL A 369 -3.98 15.72 -0.53
C VAL A 369 -2.99 16.21 0.52
N GLU A 370 -2.61 15.39 1.48
CA GLU A 370 -1.60 15.74 2.48
C GLU A 370 -0.20 15.99 1.89
N PHE A 371 0.07 15.48 0.67
CA PHE A 371 1.30 15.70 -0.07
C PHE A 371 1.18 16.84 -1.10
N GLY A 372 0.09 17.63 -1.05
CA GLY A 372 -0.14 18.82 -1.87
C GLY A 372 -0.74 18.56 -3.25
N LEU A 373 -1.29 17.36 -3.49
CA LEU A 373 -1.96 17.03 -4.75
C LEU A 373 -3.49 17.14 -4.63
N PRO A 374 -4.19 17.46 -5.72
CA PRO A 374 -5.64 17.56 -5.70
C PRO A 374 -6.31 16.19 -5.54
N VAL A 375 -7.55 16.18 -5.05
CA VAL A 375 -8.42 14.99 -5.06
C VAL A 375 -8.64 14.54 -6.51
N ARG A 376 -8.65 13.22 -6.74
CA ARG A 376 -9.05 12.62 -8.02
C ARG A 376 -10.25 11.70 -7.83
N SER A 377 -11.24 11.81 -8.70
CA SER A 377 -12.46 10.99 -8.65
C SER A 377 -12.37 9.82 -9.63
N PHE A 378 -12.78 8.65 -9.19
CA PHE A 378 -12.81 7.43 -9.99
C PHE A 378 -14.19 6.80 -9.97
N SER A 379 -14.63 6.26 -11.10
CA SER A 379 -15.90 5.54 -11.22
C SER A 379 -15.80 4.08 -10.75
N SER A 380 -14.56 3.56 -10.66
CA SER A 380 -14.30 2.18 -10.26
C SER A 380 -12.87 1.96 -9.77
N PHE A 381 -12.66 0.85 -9.04
CA PHE A 381 -11.30 0.41 -8.68
C PHE A 381 -10.49 -0.03 -9.90
N SER A 382 -11.14 -0.56 -10.94
CA SER A 382 -10.50 -0.91 -12.21
C SER A 382 -9.94 0.32 -12.91
N GLU A 383 -10.68 1.42 -12.94
CA GLU A 383 -10.24 2.70 -13.52
C GLU A 383 -9.02 3.25 -12.79
N ALA A 384 -9.09 3.33 -11.45
CA ALA A 384 -7.97 3.80 -10.63
C ALA A 384 -6.71 2.93 -10.82
N ALA A 385 -6.86 1.61 -10.88
CA ALA A 385 -5.73 0.69 -11.10
C ALA A 385 -5.12 0.83 -12.49
N MET A 386 -5.94 1.08 -13.52
CA MET A 386 -5.48 1.33 -14.88
C MET A 386 -4.73 2.68 -14.96
N GLU A 387 -5.27 3.74 -14.36
CA GLU A 387 -4.62 5.05 -14.34
C GLU A 387 -3.29 4.99 -13.59
N ALA A 388 -3.24 4.33 -12.41
CA ALA A 388 -2.01 4.08 -11.67
C ALA A 388 -0.97 3.33 -12.49
N SER A 389 -1.39 2.36 -13.30
CA SER A 389 -0.51 1.59 -14.18
C SER A 389 0.04 2.47 -15.32
N MET A 390 -0.83 3.20 -16.03
CA MET A 390 -0.45 4.06 -17.14
C MET A 390 0.36 5.29 -16.71
N SER A 391 0.19 5.74 -15.48
CA SER A 391 0.96 6.86 -14.91
C SER A 391 2.48 6.67 -15.04
N ARG A 392 2.93 5.41 -15.05
CA ARG A 392 4.36 5.05 -15.12
C ARG A 392 4.93 5.21 -16.52
N LEU A 393 4.11 4.97 -17.55
CA LEU A 393 4.43 5.29 -18.94
C LEU A 393 4.49 6.81 -19.14
N TYR A 394 3.47 7.51 -18.64
CA TYR A 394 3.38 8.98 -18.72
C TYR A 394 4.53 9.65 -17.96
N GLY A 395 4.93 9.10 -16.83
CA GLY A 395 6.08 9.55 -16.05
C GLY A 395 7.44 9.27 -16.69
N GLY A 396 7.49 8.47 -17.76
CA GLY A 396 8.72 8.18 -18.52
C GLY A 396 9.65 7.17 -17.86
N ILE A 397 9.16 6.32 -16.95
CA ILE A 397 10.00 5.42 -16.15
C ILE A 397 9.74 3.93 -16.36
N HIS A 398 8.72 3.58 -17.16
CA HIS A 398 8.40 2.20 -17.55
C HIS A 398 8.03 2.12 -19.02
N PHE A 399 8.34 0.97 -19.64
CA PHE A 399 7.86 0.60 -20.96
C PHE A 399 6.46 -0.02 -20.88
N ARG A 400 5.73 0.02 -21.99
CA ARG A 400 4.35 -0.47 -22.06
C ARG A 400 4.22 -1.96 -21.70
N ASP A 401 5.11 -2.82 -22.20
CA ASP A 401 5.09 -4.26 -21.90
C ASP A 401 5.27 -4.56 -20.41
N ALA A 402 6.11 -3.79 -19.69
CA ALA A 402 6.25 -3.94 -18.24
C ALA A 402 4.99 -3.55 -17.48
N ILE A 403 4.22 -2.62 -18.01
CA ILE A 403 2.93 -2.19 -17.45
C ILE A 403 1.88 -3.27 -17.69
N GLU A 404 1.74 -3.74 -18.93
CA GLU A 404 0.75 -4.74 -19.32
C GLU A 404 0.97 -6.07 -18.60
N GLN A 405 2.21 -6.54 -18.56
CA GLN A 405 2.56 -7.76 -17.84
C GLN A 405 2.50 -7.59 -16.31
N GLY A 406 2.72 -6.38 -15.82
CA GLY A 406 2.49 -6.02 -14.41
C GLY A 406 1.01 -6.11 -14.04
N ILE A 407 0.12 -5.59 -14.88
CA ILE A 407 -1.34 -5.72 -14.73
C ILE A 407 -1.74 -7.20 -14.73
N TRP A 408 -1.21 -7.99 -15.66
CA TRP A 408 -1.47 -9.42 -15.72
C TRP A 408 -1.05 -10.14 -14.42
N GLN A 409 0.21 -9.95 -13.98
CA GLN A 409 0.72 -10.59 -12.74
C GLN A 409 -0.10 -10.17 -11.52
N GLY A 410 -0.41 -8.87 -11.37
CA GLY A 410 -1.23 -8.35 -10.27
C GLY A 410 -2.61 -8.99 -10.24
N LYS A 411 -3.27 -9.12 -11.40
CA LYS A 411 -4.57 -9.82 -11.51
C LYS A 411 -4.46 -11.29 -11.10
N GLN A 412 -3.41 -12.02 -11.52
CA GLN A 412 -3.21 -13.41 -11.11
C GLN A 412 -3.06 -13.52 -9.59
N VAL A 413 -2.25 -12.67 -8.97
CA VAL A 413 -2.07 -12.63 -7.51
C VAL A 413 -3.40 -12.34 -6.81
N GLY A 414 -4.11 -11.28 -7.20
CA GLY A 414 -5.39 -10.89 -6.58
C GLY A 414 -6.44 -11.99 -6.70
N GLN A 415 -6.57 -12.63 -7.87
CA GLN A 415 -7.50 -13.74 -8.10
C GLN A 415 -7.15 -14.96 -7.23
N PHE A 416 -5.88 -15.32 -7.14
CA PHE A 416 -5.41 -16.43 -6.31
C PHE A 416 -5.70 -16.18 -4.83
N VAL A 417 -5.39 -14.98 -4.32
CA VAL A 417 -5.71 -14.59 -2.94
C VAL A 417 -7.21 -14.63 -2.69
N THR A 418 -8.02 -14.12 -3.63
CA THR A 418 -9.48 -14.18 -3.55
C THR A 418 -10.00 -15.62 -3.46
N HIS A 419 -9.41 -16.53 -4.22
CA HIS A 419 -9.75 -17.95 -4.17
C HIS A 419 -9.36 -18.60 -2.84
N ARG A 420 -8.12 -18.40 -2.39
CA ARG A 420 -7.57 -18.97 -1.15
C ARG A 420 -8.31 -18.47 0.10
N LEU A 421 -8.71 -17.20 0.13
CA LEU A 421 -9.37 -16.55 1.27
C LEU A 421 -10.89 -16.39 1.06
N LYS A 422 -11.50 -17.23 0.21
CA LYS A 422 -12.92 -17.21 -0.13
C LYS A 422 -13.84 -17.27 1.10
N SER A 423 -13.47 -18.02 2.14
CA SER A 423 -14.26 -18.12 3.38
C SER A 423 -14.37 -16.75 4.09
N HIS A 424 -13.29 -15.98 4.13
CA HIS A 424 -13.27 -14.65 4.74
C HIS A 424 -14.08 -13.63 3.92
N LEU A 425 -14.00 -13.68 2.60
CA LEU A 425 -14.82 -12.85 1.73
C LEU A 425 -16.31 -13.12 1.91
N ARG A 426 -16.72 -14.37 2.11
CA ARG A 426 -18.11 -14.74 2.41
C ARG A 426 -18.62 -14.20 3.74
N LEU A 427 -17.77 -13.95 4.72
CA LEU A 427 -18.17 -13.29 5.97
C LEU A 427 -18.69 -11.87 5.69
N LEU A 428 -17.97 -11.11 4.85
CA LEU A 428 -18.36 -9.76 4.45
C LEU A 428 -19.68 -9.74 3.64
N GLU A 429 -19.91 -10.75 2.80
CA GLU A 429 -21.17 -10.88 2.02
C GLU A 429 -22.40 -11.15 2.93
N LYS A 430 -22.23 -11.96 3.99
CA LYS A 430 -23.31 -12.27 4.94
C LYS A 430 -23.73 -11.07 5.79
N GLN A 431 -22.83 -10.18 6.12
CA GLN A 431 -23.11 -8.99 6.92
C GLN A 431 -23.84 -7.89 6.12
N LYS A 432 -23.61 -7.81 4.80
CA LYS A 432 -24.41 -6.93 3.91
C LYS A 432 -25.92 -7.26 3.87
N ARG A 433 -26.29 -8.49 4.22
CA ARG A 433 -27.70 -8.98 4.17
C ARG A 433 -28.43 -8.85 5.50
N ARG A 434 -27.76 -8.42 6.56
CA ARG A 434 -28.33 -8.15 7.88
C ARG A 434 -28.51 -6.67 8.11
#